data_75b85eb625b9462b13bef3a2b62a0966
#
_entry.id   75b85eb625b9462b13bef3a2b62a0966
#
_cell.length_a   1.000
_cell.length_b   1.000
_cell.length_c   1.000
_cell.angle_alpha   90.00
_cell.angle_beta   90.00
_cell.angle_gamma   90.00
#
_symmetry.space_group_name_H-M   'P 1'
#
loop_
_entity.id
_entity.type
_entity.pdbx_description
1 polymer ?
#
loop_
_entity_poly.entity_id
_entity_poly.type
_entity_poly.pdbx_seq_one_letter_code
_entity_poly.pdbx_strand_id
1 'polypeptide(L)'
;MSDQQAFEQLKDFFENRPVCVRAADSLRKSVEIGVVINDVLHCTFFKENDQPKFEMREPKKPDVIFYMSPDAIQNLVSTESEEVGELGIVVVKSYLAGTIKMKVTGSMISLLTNGYLGVIKSGGMSFAKFLGSHGISGLGKIKEVIEKLRKQ
;
A
#
# COMPACT_ATOMS: atom_id res chain seq x y z
N MET A 1 18.11 10.56 6.46
CA MET A 1 16.84 10.49 7.21
C MET A 1 16.90 9.30 8.17
N SER A 2 16.59 9.52 9.44
CA SER A 2 16.53 8.44 10.42
C SER A 2 15.24 7.62 10.24
N ASP A 3 15.20 6.43 10.83
CA ASP A 3 13.99 5.60 10.79
C ASP A 3 12.82 6.31 11.48
N GLN A 4 13.10 7.02 12.58
CA GLN A 4 12.08 7.80 13.28
C GLN A 4 11.52 8.92 12.41
N GLN A 5 12.37 9.63 11.68
CA GLN A 5 11.94 10.67 10.75
C GLN A 5 11.11 10.09 9.61
N ALA A 6 11.51 8.94 9.08
CA ALA A 6 10.75 8.23 8.05
C ALA A 6 9.36 7.84 8.57
N PHE A 7 9.28 7.33 9.80
CA PHE A 7 8.01 7.01 10.44
C PHE A 7 7.12 8.25 10.54
N GLU A 8 7.65 9.37 11.02
CA GLU A 8 6.88 10.60 11.18
C GLU A 8 6.36 11.12 9.84
N GLN A 9 7.18 11.04 8.79
CA GLN A 9 6.77 11.45 7.45
C GLN A 9 5.65 10.56 6.90
N LEU A 10 5.76 9.24 7.07
CA LEU A 10 4.71 8.32 6.65
C LEU A 10 3.43 8.52 7.44
N LYS A 11 3.55 8.74 8.74
CA LYS A 11 2.39 8.98 9.60
C LYS A 11 1.61 10.23 9.14
N ASP A 12 2.32 11.33 8.91
CA ASP A 12 1.71 12.55 8.41
C ASP A 12 1.06 12.33 7.04
N PHE A 13 1.74 11.63 6.16
CA PHE A 13 1.24 11.33 4.82
C PHE A 13 -0.04 10.49 4.87
N PHE A 14 -0.02 9.36 5.58
CA PHE A 14 -1.17 8.46 5.64
C PHE A 14 -2.36 9.05 6.39
N GLU A 15 -2.11 9.77 7.47
CA GLU A 15 -3.20 10.28 8.33
C GLU A 15 -3.79 11.58 7.83
N ASN A 16 -3.00 12.43 7.17
CA ASN A 16 -3.41 13.79 6.86
C ASN A 16 -3.67 14.08 5.37
N ARG A 17 -3.17 13.24 4.45
CA ARG A 17 -3.40 13.45 3.02
C ARG A 17 -4.77 12.92 2.59
N PRO A 18 -5.63 13.75 1.99
CA PRO A 18 -6.96 13.30 1.52
C PRO A 18 -6.90 12.13 0.55
N VAL A 19 -5.85 12.05 -0.28
CA VAL A 19 -5.68 10.94 -1.22
C VAL A 19 -5.58 9.59 -0.48
N CYS A 20 -4.96 9.55 0.69
CA CYS A 20 -4.84 8.33 1.47
C CYS A 20 -6.19 7.92 2.08
N VAL A 21 -6.99 8.88 2.51
CA VAL A 21 -8.35 8.62 3.00
C VAL A 21 -9.19 7.96 1.89
N ARG A 22 -9.14 8.52 0.68
CA ARG A 22 -9.86 7.98 -0.47
C ARG A 22 -9.36 6.59 -0.86
N ALA A 23 -8.05 6.39 -0.87
CA ALA A 23 -7.47 5.09 -1.24
C ALA A 23 -7.88 3.99 -0.25
N ALA A 24 -7.99 4.33 1.03
CA ALA A 24 -8.33 3.38 2.09
C ALA A 24 -9.83 3.18 2.27
N ASP A 25 -10.66 3.92 1.56
CA ASP A 25 -12.12 3.95 1.80
C ASP A 25 -12.76 2.57 1.66
N SER A 26 -12.33 1.76 0.70
CA SER A 26 -12.89 0.43 0.45
C SER A 26 -12.43 -0.64 1.44
N LEU A 27 -11.38 -0.37 2.23
CA LEU A 27 -10.88 -1.33 3.20
C LEU A 27 -11.84 -1.49 4.38
N ARG A 28 -11.99 -2.72 4.87
CA ARG A 28 -12.80 -2.97 6.06
C ARG A 28 -12.13 -2.41 7.31
N LYS A 29 -12.93 -2.10 8.32
CA LYS A 29 -12.46 -1.51 9.58
C LYS A 29 -11.44 -2.36 10.32
N SER A 30 -11.51 -3.68 10.16
CA SER A 30 -10.60 -4.61 10.85
C SER A 30 -9.28 -4.81 10.13
N VAL A 31 -9.10 -4.24 8.94
CA VAL A 31 -7.89 -4.46 8.13
C VAL A 31 -6.69 -3.77 8.77
N GLU A 32 -5.58 -4.52 8.87
CA GLU A 32 -4.29 -3.97 9.27
C GLU A 32 -3.27 -4.32 8.20
N ILE A 33 -2.55 -3.31 7.73
CA ILE A 33 -1.50 -3.46 6.74
C ILE A 33 -0.17 -3.22 7.43
N GLY A 34 0.77 -4.17 7.27
CA GLY A 34 2.11 -4.01 7.83
C GLY A 34 2.98 -3.13 6.94
N VAL A 35 3.78 -2.28 7.55
CA VAL A 35 4.81 -1.48 6.87
C VAL A 35 6.09 -1.60 7.68
N VAL A 36 7.15 -2.11 7.06
CA VAL A 36 8.45 -2.23 7.70
C VAL A 36 9.39 -1.21 7.07
N ILE A 37 9.88 -0.28 7.87
CA ILE A 37 10.74 0.80 7.42
C ILE A 37 12.20 0.36 7.56
N ASN A 38 12.93 0.41 6.46
CA ASN A 38 14.38 0.13 6.43
C ASN A 38 14.74 -1.23 7.02
N ASP A 39 13.87 -2.22 6.83
CA ASP A 39 14.00 -3.59 7.35
C ASP A 39 14.11 -3.69 8.87
N VAL A 40 13.82 -2.62 9.60
CA VAL A 40 14.02 -2.54 11.07
C VAL A 40 12.74 -2.18 11.81
N LEU A 41 12.03 -1.15 11.37
CA LEU A 41 10.95 -0.56 12.16
C LEU A 41 9.60 -1.06 11.70
N HIS A 42 8.92 -1.83 12.55
CA HIS A 42 7.61 -2.42 12.24
C HIS A 42 6.49 -1.46 12.61
N CYS A 43 5.64 -1.18 11.61
CA CYS A 43 4.54 -0.24 11.74
C CYS A 43 3.25 -0.87 11.20
N THR A 44 2.12 -0.28 11.55
CA THR A 44 0.81 -0.74 11.11
C THR A 44 -0.03 0.42 10.61
N PHE A 45 -0.58 0.26 9.43
CA PHE A 45 -1.62 1.12 8.86
C PHE A 45 -2.98 0.46 9.13
N PHE A 46 -3.92 1.24 9.66
CA PHE A 46 -5.27 0.75 9.95
C PHE A 46 -6.25 1.91 9.91
N LYS A 47 -7.53 1.63 10.06
CA LYS A 47 -8.57 2.67 10.15
C LYS A 47 -9.19 2.68 11.53
N GLU A 48 -9.42 3.87 12.06
CA GLU A 48 -10.14 4.09 13.31
C GLU A 48 -11.17 5.18 13.06
N ASN A 49 -12.44 4.88 13.30
CA ASN A 49 -13.54 5.81 13.01
C ASN A 49 -13.51 6.29 11.55
N ASP A 50 -13.25 5.36 10.61
CA ASP A 50 -13.15 5.60 9.18
C ASP A 50 -12.00 6.52 8.76
N GLN A 51 -11.07 6.81 9.66
CA GLN A 51 -9.88 7.62 9.37
C GLN A 51 -8.62 6.77 9.37
N PRO A 52 -7.71 6.99 8.40
CA PRO A 52 -6.41 6.30 8.42
C PRO A 52 -5.60 6.63 9.67
N LYS A 53 -4.95 5.61 10.23
CA LYS A 53 -4.03 5.73 11.35
C LYS A 53 -2.77 4.95 11.05
N PHE A 54 -1.65 5.42 11.58
CA PHE A 54 -0.36 4.77 11.40
C PHE A 54 0.38 4.76 12.72
N GLU A 55 0.70 3.56 13.20
CA GLU A 55 1.33 3.38 14.51
C GLU A 55 2.58 2.52 14.41
N MET A 56 3.51 2.75 15.34
CA MET A 56 4.75 1.99 15.46
C MET A 56 4.49 0.74 16.29
N ARG A 57 3.91 -0.27 15.66
CA ARG A 57 3.65 -1.58 16.26
C ARG A 57 3.51 -2.62 15.17
N GLU A 58 3.62 -3.88 15.53
CA GLU A 58 3.38 -4.96 14.58
C GLU A 58 1.89 -5.13 14.31
N PRO A 59 1.51 -5.43 13.05
CA PRO A 59 0.10 -5.67 12.73
C PRO A 59 -0.39 -7.01 13.27
N LYS A 60 -1.69 -7.07 13.54
CA LYS A 60 -2.38 -8.31 13.91
C LYS A 60 -2.97 -8.89 12.62
N LYS A 61 -2.60 -10.13 12.28
CA LYS A 61 -3.11 -10.87 11.13
C LYS A 61 -3.14 -10.03 9.82
N PRO A 62 -2.02 -9.47 9.40
CA PRO A 62 -2.00 -8.69 8.16
C PRO A 62 -2.20 -9.57 6.95
N ASP A 63 -2.91 -9.06 5.93
CA ASP A 63 -2.98 -9.72 4.62
C ASP A 63 -1.81 -9.32 3.73
N VAL A 64 -1.28 -8.10 3.93
CA VAL A 64 -0.20 -7.52 3.11
C VAL A 64 0.79 -6.82 4.02
N ILE A 65 2.08 -6.99 3.72
CA ILE A 65 3.17 -6.28 4.40
C ILE A 65 4.03 -5.61 3.33
N PHE A 66 4.27 -4.32 3.48
CA PHE A 66 5.17 -3.55 2.63
C PHE A 66 6.50 -3.34 3.34
N TYR A 67 7.60 -3.56 2.64
CA TYR A 67 8.95 -3.25 3.13
C TYR A 67 9.45 -2.06 2.33
N MET A 68 9.67 -0.93 2.97
CA MET A 68 9.98 0.33 2.30
C MET A 68 11.36 0.85 2.71
N SER A 69 12.19 1.13 1.70
CA SER A 69 13.45 1.83 1.95
C SER A 69 13.20 3.30 2.26
N PRO A 70 14.15 4.00 2.91
CA PRO A 70 14.04 5.45 3.10
C PRO A 70 13.85 6.22 1.80
N ASP A 71 14.50 5.80 0.71
CA ASP A 71 14.34 6.44 -0.60
C ASP A 71 12.92 6.29 -1.15
N ALA A 72 12.33 5.10 -1.02
CA ALA A 72 10.97 4.85 -1.44
C ALA A 72 9.98 5.71 -0.64
N ILE A 73 10.20 5.85 0.66
CA ILE A 73 9.38 6.69 1.52
C ILE A 73 9.46 8.14 1.08
N GLN A 74 10.67 8.64 0.81
CA GLN A 74 10.86 10.01 0.36
C GLN A 74 10.13 10.26 -0.97
N ASN A 75 10.23 9.33 -1.92
CA ASN A 75 9.51 9.43 -3.19
C ASN A 75 8.01 9.47 -3.00
N LEU A 76 7.49 8.61 -2.12
CA LEU A 76 6.06 8.53 -1.87
C LEU A 76 5.53 9.81 -1.22
N VAL A 77 6.16 10.27 -0.13
CA VAL A 77 5.67 11.43 0.62
C VAL A 77 5.85 12.74 -0.15
N SER A 78 6.81 12.80 -1.08
CA SER A 78 7.02 13.98 -1.92
C SER A 78 6.08 14.05 -3.12
N THR A 79 5.28 13.02 -3.36
CA THR A 79 4.28 13.02 -4.44
C THR A 79 3.20 14.04 -4.12
N GLU A 80 3.05 15.04 -4.98
CA GLU A 80 2.12 16.15 -4.74
C GLU A 80 0.71 15.88 -5.24
N SER A 81 0.53 14.90 -6.12
CA SER A 81 -0.77 14.59 -6.70
C SER A 81 -1.77 14.13 -5.65
N GLU A 82 -3.01 14.58 -5.76
CA GLU A 82 -4.12 14.12 -4.94
C GLU A 82 -4.95 13.04 -5.65
N GLU A 83 -4.41 12.44 -6.72
CA GLU A 83 -5.06 11.35 -7.43
C GLU A 83 -4.53 10.01 -6.94
N VAL A 84 -5.44 9.11 -6.56
CA VAL A 84 -5.08 7.77 -6.08
C VAL A 84 -4.26 7.00 -7.13
N GLY A 85 -4.62 7.15 -8.40
CA GLY A 85 -3.91 6.48 -9.50
C GLY A 85 -2.45 6.88 -9.59
N GLU A 86 -2.14 8.16 -9.44
CA GLU A 86 -0.76 8.65 -9.47
C GLU A 86 0.04 8.08 -8.30
N LEU A 87 -0.57 8.02 -7.13
CA LEU A 87 0.05 7.43 -5.95
C LEU A 87 0.36 5.93 -6.17
N GLY A 88 -0.60 5.22 -6.75
CA GLY A 88 -0.44 3.81 -7.09
C GLY A 88 0.71 3.58 -8.06
N ILE A 89 0.87 4.45 -9.06
CA ILE A 89 1.97 4.38 -10.02
C ILE A 89 3.33 4.53 -9.30
N VAL A 90 3.44 5.47 -8.37
CA VAL A 90 4.68 5.65 -7.58
C VAL A 90 5.01 4.37 -6.81
N VAL A 91 4.03 3.75 -6.17
CA VAL A 91 4.22 2.52 -5.41
C VAL A 91 4.69 1.38 -6.33
N VAL A 92 4.04 1.20 -7.49
CA VAL A 92 4.41 0.13 -8.42
C VAL A 92 5.80 0.35 -9.00
N LYS A 93 6.14 1.58 -9.38
CA LYS A 93 7.49 1.90 -9.88
C LYS A 93 8.56 1.60 -8.83
N SER A 94 8.30 1.93 -7.57
CA SER A 94 9.22 1.63 -6.47
C SER A 94 9.36 0.11 -6.27
N TYR A 95 8.26 -0.63 -6.42
CA TYR A 95 8.30 -2.09 -6.36
C TYR A 95 9.17 -2.66 -7.48
N LEU A 96 9.00 -2.17 -8.71
CA LEU A 96 9.80 -2.61 -9.87
C LEU A 96 11.27 -2.25 -9.71
N ALA A 97 11.57 -1.12 -9.06
CA ALA A 97 12.95 -0.69 -8.78
C ALA A 97 13.57 -1.42 -7.59
N GLY A 98 12.79 -2.20 -6.83
CA GLY A 98 13.28 -2.94 -5.67
C GLY A 98 13.37 -2.14 -4.38
N THR A 99 12.88 -0.89 -4.36
CA THR A 99 12.91 -0.03 -3.16
C THR A 99 11.67 -0.21 -2.27
N ILE A 100 10.61 -0.82 -2.82
CA ILE A 100 9.49 -1.35 -2.05
C ILE A 100 9.39 -2.83 -2.36
N LYS A 101 9.26 -3.66 -1.32
CA LYS A 101 8.95 -5.08 -1.46
C LYS A 101 7.59 -5.33 -0.83
N MET A 102 6.87 -6.29 -1.35
CA MET A 102 5.55 -6.67 -0.85
C MET A 102 5.53 -8.14 -0.49
N LYS A 103 4.89 -8.45 0.61
CA LYS A 103 4.61 -9.81 1.01
C LYS A 103 3.10 -9.95 1.23
N VAL A 104 2.48 -10.91 0.58
CA VAL A 104 1.06 -11.20 0.77
C VAL A 104 0.96 -12.43 1.68
N THR A 105 0.40 -12.23 2.88
CA THR A 105 0.27 -13.28 3.90
C THR A 105 -1.16 -13.78 4.03
N GLY A 106 -2.14 -12.99 3.55
CA GLY A 106 -3.54 -13.38 3.58
C GLY A 106 -3.93 -14.32 2.46
N SER A 107 -5.09 -14.97 2.61
CA SER A 107 -5.67 -15.78 1.54
C SER A 107 -6.29 -14.87 0.46
N MET A 108 -6.52 -15.42 -0.73
CA MET A 108 -7.22 -14.71 -1.79
C MET A 108 -8.61 -14.26 -1.33
N ILE A 109 -9.32 -15.12 -0.61
CA ILE A 109 -10.65 -14.81 -0.09
C ILE A 109 -10.58 -13.64 0.89
N SER A 110 -9.58 -13.64 1.77
CA SER A 110 -9.38 -12.55 2.74
C SER A 110 -9.14 -11.22 2.03
N LEU A 111 -8.28 -11.22 1.01
CA LEU A 111 -7.98 -10.01 0.23
C LEU A 111 -9.23 -9.46 -0.45
N LEU A 112 -10.03 -10.33 -1.08
CA LEU A 112 -11.26 -9.93 -1.76
C LEU A 112 -12.28 -9.40 -0.74
N THR A 113 -12.45 -10.09 0.37
CA THR A 113 -13.42 -9.75 1.41
C THR A 113 -13.06 -8.44 2.12
N ASN A 114 -11.77 -8.18 2.32
CA ASN A 114 -11.31 -7.00 3.08
C ASN A 114 -11.19 -5.73 2.25
N GLY A 115 -11.53 -5.77 0.96
CA GLY A 115 -11.65 -4.56 0.15
C GLY A 115 -10.41 -4.12 -0.60
N TYR A 116 -9.39 -4.96 -0.71
CA TYR A 116 -8.14 -4.60 -1.42
C TYR A 116 -8.36 -4.32 -2.91
N LEU A 117 -9.29 -5.04 -3.56
CA LEU A 117 -9.60 -4.76 -4.96
C LEU A 117 -10.20 -3.37 -5.14
N GLY A 118 -10.98 -2.89 -4.16
CA GLY A 118 -11.52 -1.54 -4.20
C GLY A 118 -10.42 -0.49 -4.17
N VAL A 119 -9.34 -0.74 -3.43
CA VAL A 119 -8.17 0.16 -3.41
C VAL A 119 -7.56 0.24 -4.82
N ILE A 120 -7.38 -0.90 -5.49
CA ILE A 120 -6.83 -0.93 -6.84
C ILE A 120 -7.76 -0.20 -7.81
N LYS A 121 -9.08 -0.44 -7.73
CA LYS A 121 -10.06 0.20 -8.59
C LYS A 121 -10.15 1.71 -8.37
N SER A 122 -9.89 2.17 -7.14
CA SER A 122 -9.93 3.61 -6.83
C SER A 122 -8.85 4.41 -7.56
N GLY A 123 -7.84 3.73 -8.09
CA GLY A 123 -6.81 4.36 -8.93
C GLY A 123 -7.32 4.85 -10.29
N GLY A 124 -8.49 4.36 -10.73
CA GLY A 124 -9.13 4.83 -11.95
C GLY A 124 -8.44 4.38 -13.23
N MET A 125 -8.78 5.07 -14.32
CA MET A 125 -8.33 4.69 -15.66
C MET A 125 -6.83 4.86 -15.86
N SER A 126 -6.23 5.90 -15.30
CA SER A 126 -4.78 6.13 -15.43
C SER A 126 -3.97 5.00 -14.82
N PHE A 127 -4.40 4.53 -13.66
CA PHE A 127 -3.73 3.41 -12.99
C PHE A 127 -3.96 2.10 -13.77
N ALA A 128 -5.18 1.86 -14.24
CA ALA A 128 -5.50 0.68 -15.04
C ALA A 128 -4.66 0.63 -16.32
N LYS A 129 -4.49 1.74 -17.01
CA LYS A 129 -3.64 1.83 -18.21
C LYS A 129 -2.17 1.56 -17.87
N PHE A 130 -1.70 2.10 -16.76
CA PHE A 130 -0.33 1.85 -16.31
C PHE A 130 -0.11 0.36 -16.03
N LEU A 131 -1.00 -0.28 -15.28
CA LEU A 131 -0.92 -1.72 -15.02
C LEU A 131 -0.97 -2.54 -16.32
N GLY A 132 -1.86 -2.15 -17.25
CA GLY A 132 -1.98 -2.80 -18.55
C GLY A 132 -0.71 -2.74 -19.37
N SER A 133 0.02 -1.60 -19.30
CA SER A 133 1.31 -1.44 -20.00
C SER A 133 2.39 -2.39 -19.46
N HIS A 134 2.21 -2.91 -18.26
CA HIS A 134 3.09 -3.90 -17.64
C HIS A 134 2.52 -5.33 -17.69
N GLY A 135 1.50 -5.55 -18.53
CA GLY A 135 0.89 -6.87 -18.70
C GLY A 135 -0.11 -7.26 -17.63
N ILE A 136 -0.49 -6.32 -16.76
CA ILE A 136 -1.47 -6.58 -15.68
C ILE A 136 -2.79 -5.95 -16.08
N SER A 137 -3.61 -6.70 -16.82
CA SER A 137 -4.93 -6.23 -17.26
C SER A 137 -6.00 -7.19 -16.77
N GLY A 138 -7.03 -6.63 -16.12
CA GLY A 138 -8.18 -7.39 -15.63
C GLY A 138 -7.91 -8.18 -14.34
N LEU A 139 -8.98 -8.66 -13.76
CA LEU A 139 -8.98 -9.33 -12.47
C LEU A 139 -8.13 -10.62 -12.46
N GLY A 140 -8.15 -11.37 -13.56
CA GLY A 140 -7.38 -12.61 -13.65
C GLY A 140 -5.89 -12.38 -13.52
N LYS A 141 -5.36 -11.36 -14.19
CA LYS A 141 -3.93 -11.01 -14.10
C LYS A 141 -3.57 -10.47 -12.72
N ILE A 142 -4.44 -9.69 -12.11
CA ILE A 142 -4.23 -9.20 -10.74
C ILE A 142 -4.12 -10.38 -9.77
N LYS A 143 -5.01 -11.37 -9.89
CA LYS A 143 -4.96 -12.58 -9.06
C LYS A 143 -3.66 -13.35 -9.25
N GLU A 144 -3.16 -13.47 -10.48
CA GLU A 144 -1.87 -14.12 -10.77
C GLU A 144 -0.72 -13.43 -10.05
N VAL A 145 -0.68 -12.09 -10.09
CA VAL A 145 0.36 -11.31 -9.39
C VAL A 145 0.30 -11.54 -7.88
N ILE A 146 -0.90 -11.51 -7.30
CA ILE A 146 -1.09 -11.74 -5.87
C ILE A 146 -0.59 -13.14 -5.48
N GLU A 147 -0.89 -14.17 -6.28
CA GLU A 147 -0.43 -15.52 -6.00
C GLU A 147 1.10 -15.63 -6.05
N LYS A 148 1.75 -14.95 -6.98
CA LYS A 148 3.21 -14.89 -7.02
C LYS A 148 3.78 -14.25 -5.75
N LEU A 149 3.18 -13.15 -5.28
CA LEU A 149 3.62 -12.48 -4.06
C LEU A 149 3.44 -13.33 -2.82
N ARG A 150 2.39 -14.17 -2.78
CA ARG A 150 2.16 -15.08 -1.67
C ARG A 150 3.20 -16.19 -1.57
N LYS A 151 3.78 -16.58 -2.69
CA LYS A 151 4.76 -17.68 -2.77
C LYS A 151 6.19 -17.25 -2.47
N GLN A 152 6.44 -15.97 -2.36
CA GLN A 152 7.79 -15.43 -2.09
C GLN A 152 8.15 -15.48 -0.61
#